data_e5ad9f075e329eb56af3d6247325d4ac
#
_entry.id   e5ad9f075e329eb56af3d6247325d4ac
#
_cell.length_a   1.000
_cell.length_b   1.000
_cell.length_c   1.000
_cell.angle_alpha   90.00
_cell.angle_beta   90.00
_cell.angle_gamma   90.00
#
_symmetry.space_group_name_H-M   'P 1'
#
loop_
_entity.id
_entity.type
_entity.pdbx_description
1 polymer ?
#
loop_
_entity_poly.entity_id
_entity_poly.type
_entity_poly.pdbx_seq_one_letter_code
_entity_poly.pdbx_strand_id
1 'polypeptide(L)'
;QKIEKENKEVIIYYNPNINEGLIGIIAARLKDYFNKPSIVITSSNELLKGSARSVYDYNIGRVIKNSLDKGIIINGGGHNMAAGFTLNRYNLKAFENYILEDFLKSNAVNDNIFIYESEISSLAFNQDFYDNIKKLEPFGTGNSVPTFMLRNLRIIKPTVLNNKHISLILKSKTGFSIKSISFNSVNTKIGEHLMGYKNS
;
A
#
# COMPACT_ATOMS: atom_id res chain seq x y z
N GLN A 1 -16.82 4.52 -5.24
CA GLN A 1 -17.89 3.99 -6.11
C GLN A 1 -17.62 4.13 -7.61
N LYS A 2 -16.92 5.19 -8.08
CA LYS A 2 -16.64 5.35 -9.53
C LYS A 2 -15.37 4.60 -9.97
N ILE A 3 -14.39 4.48 -9.09
CA ILE A 3 -13.10 3.79 -9.34
C ILE A 3 -13.25 2.26 -9.25
N GLU A 4 -14.14 1.75 -8.43
CA GLU A 4 -14.38 0.30 -8.25
C GLU A 4 -14.95 -0.41 -9.49
N LYS A 5 -15.53 0.34 -10.43
CA LYS A 5 -16.14 -0.23 -11.64
C LYS A 5 -15.17 -0.48 -12.79
N GLU A 6 -13.96 0.09 -12.73
CA GLU A 6 -12.94 -0.09 -13.75
C GLU A 6 -11.83 -0.99 -13.20
N ASN A 7 -11.82 -2.24 -13.61
CA ASN A 7 -10.78 -3.22 -13.22
C ASN A 7 -9.47 -2.91 -13.99
N LYS A 8 -8.90 -1.73 -13.75
CA LYS A 8 -7.65 -1.29 -14.37
C LYS A 8 -6.47 -1.73 -13.51
N GLU A 9 -5.37 -2.11 -14.15
CA GLU A 9 -4.13 -2.51 -13.48
C GLU A 9 -3.43 -1.34 -12.78
N VAL A 10 -3.59 -0.12 -13.28
CA VAL A 10 -3.13 1.12 -12.66
C VAL A 10 -4.33 2.03 -12.43
N ILE A 11 -4.46 2.60 -11.25
CA ILE A 11 -5.52 3.56 -10.94
C ILE A 11 -5.05 4.96 -11.34
N ILE A 12 -5.74 5.58 -12.28
CA ILE A 12 -5.51 6.97 -12.63
C ILE A 12 -6.80 7.75 -12.40
N TYR A 13 -6.77 8.67 -11.46
CA TYR A 13 -7.93 9.45 -11.05
C TYR A 13 -7.69 10.94 -11.27
N TYR A 14 -8.45 11.54 -12.18
CA TYR A 14 -8.45 12.98 -12.41
C TYR A 14 -9.70 13.62 -11.82
N ASN A 15 -9.49 14.66 -11.02
CA ASN A 15 -10.57 15.52 -10.52
C ASN A 15 -10.03 16.95 -10.34
N PRO A 16 -10.56 17.93 -11.09
CA PRO A 16 -10.05 19.31 -11.09
C PRO A 16 -10.25 20.05 -9.77
N ASN A 17 -11.12 19.56 -8.90
CA ASN A 17 -11.50 20.23 -7.64
C ASN A 17 -10.71 19.73 -6.42
N ILE A 18 -9.78 18.78 -6.59
CA ILE A 18 -8.94 18.34 -5.48
C ILE A 18 -7.85 19.37 -5.22
N ASN A 19 -7.67 19.74 -3.94
CA ASN A 19 -6.54 20.57 -3.53
C ASN A 19 -5.21 19.86 -3.83
N GLU A 20 -4.27 20.54 -4.50
CA GLU A 20 -2.98 19.94 -4.89
C GLU A 20 -2.16 19.42 -3.69
N GLY A 21 -2.30 20.00 -2.51
CA GLY A 21 -1.66 19.49 -1.28
C GLY A 21 -2.19 18.11 -0.82
N LEU A 22 -3.35 17.68 -1.32
CA LEU A 22 -3.99 16.43 -0.92
C LEU A 22 -3.78 15.27 -1.92
N ILE A 23 -3.38 15.56 -3.17
CA ILE A 23 -3.27 14.52 -4.22
C ILE A 23 -2.32 13.38 -3.83
N GLY A 24 -1.23 13.69 -3.14
CA GLY A 24 -0.27 12.69 -2.67
C GLY A 24 -0.82 11.75 -1.59
N ILE A 25 -1.62 12.30 -0.67
CA ILE A 25 -2.27 11.53 0.39
C ILE A 25 -3.37 10.64 -0.21
N ILE A 26 -4.13 11.16 -1.16
CA ILE A 26 -5.19 10.40 -1.84
C ILE A 26 -4.57 9.27 -2.67
N ALA A 27 -3.50 9.54 -3.43
CA ALA A 27 -2.79 8.52 -4.20
C ALA A 27 -2.25 7.39 -3.29
N ALA A 28 -1.70 7.72 -2.12
CA ALA A 28 -1.24 6.74 -1.15
C ALA A 28 -2.40 5.87 -0.64
N ARG A 29 -3.52 6.47 -0.27
CA ARG A 29 -4.70 5.72 0.20
C ARG A 29 -5.30 4.81 -0.88
N LEU A 30 -5.37 5.29 -2.13
CA LEU A 30 -5.83 4.46 -3.24
C LEU A 30 -4.88 3.27 -3.48
N LYS A 31 -3.56 3.52 -3.47
CA LYS A 31 -2.56 2.46 -3.58
C LYS A 31 -2.72 1.43 -2.47
N ASP A 32 -2.89 1.85 -1.22
CA ASP A 32 -3.05 0.94 -0.08
C ASP A 32 -4.37 0.15 -0.15
N TYR A 33 -5.46 0.80 -0.57
CA TYR A 33 -6.77 0.16 -0.63
C TYR A 33 -6.89 -0.87 -1.76
N PHE A 34 -6.37 -0.53 -2.95
CA PHE A 34 -6.48 -1.38 -4.14
C PHE A 34 -5.25 -2.28 -4.36
N ASN A 35 -4.16 -2.05 -3.63
CA ASN A 35 -2.84 -2.65 -3.85
C ASN A 35 -2.38 -2.54 -5.31
N LYS A 36 -2.59 -1.37 -5.91
CA LYS A 36 -2.24 -1.06 -7.31
C LYS A 36 -1.51 0.28 -7.39
N PRO A 37 -0.61 0.47 -8.37
CA PRO A 37 -0.06 1.79 -8.62
C PRO A 37 -1.20 2.79 -8.80
N SER A 38 -1.12 3.92 -8.12
CA SER A 38 -2.22 4.90 -8.07
C SER A 38 -1.71 6.31 -8.33
N ILE A 39 -2.36 6.98 -9.26
CA ILE A 39 -2.02 8.33 -9.70
C ILE A 39 -3.25 9.21 -9.51
N VAL A 40 -3.07 10.34 -8.82
CA VAL A 40 -4.11 11.34 -8.63
C VAL A 40 -3.69 12.64 -9.29
N ILE A 41 -4.56 13.19 -10.11
CA ILE A 41 -4.30 14.38 -10.93
C ILE A 41 -5.35 15.42 -10.60
N THR A 42 -4.92 16.67 -10.49
CA THR A 42 -5.81 17.82 -10.31
C THR A 42 -5.45 18.98 -11.25
N SER A 43 -6.32 19.96 -11.37
CA SER A 43 -6.02 21.18 -12.08
C SER A 43 -5.23 22.15 -11.18
N SER A 44 -4.21 22.78 -11.76
CA SER A 44 -3.41 23.81 -11.12
C SER A 44 -3.17 24.91 -12.15
N ASN A 45 -3.92 25.98 -12.08
CA ASN A 45 -3.98 27.02 -13.12
C ASN A 45 -4.33 26.41 -14.51
N GLU A 46 -3.53 26.69 -15.53
CA GLU A 46 -3.71 26.15 -16.90
C GLU A 46 -3.18 24.72 -17.08
N LEU A 47 -2.45 24.21 -16.10
CA LEU A 47 -1.79 22.90 -16.16
C LEU A 47 -2.50 21.88 -15.26
N LEU A 48 -2.06 20.63 -15.37
CA LEU A 48 -2.42 19.55 -14.46
C LEU A 48 -1.22 19.18 -13.62
N LYS A 49 -1.45 18.99 -12.32
CA LYS A 49 -0.48 18.41 -11.38
C LYS A 49 -0.90 17.04 -10.95
N GLY A 50 0.05 16.12 -10.91
CA GLY A 50 -0.16 14.74 -10.51
C GLY A 50 0.78 14.29 -9.42
N SER A 51 0.28 13.39 -8.59
CA SER A 51 1.07 12.64 -7.62
C SER A 51 0.79 11.15 -7.80
N ALA A 52 1.87 10.38 -7.85
CA ALA A 52 1.84 8.94 -8.05
C ALA A 52 2.39 8.20 -6.83
N ARG A 53 1.82 7.04 -6.54
CA ARG A 53 2.30 6.09 -5.54
C ARG A 53 2.29 4.70 -6.15
N SER A 54 3.33 3.92 -5.87
CA SER A 54 3.54 2.63 -6.51
C SER A 54 3.54 1.46 -5.54
N VAL A 55 3.45 0.26 -6.12
CA VAL A 55 3.67 -1.02 -5.45
C VAL A 55 5.13 -1.45 -5.65
N TYR A 56 5.57 -2.46 -4.89
CA TYR A 56 6.99 -2.84 -4.78
C TYR A 56 7.68 -3.08 -6.12
N ASP A 57 7.06 -3.79 -7.05
CA ASP A 57 7.71 -4.22 -8.29
C ASP A 57 7.55 -3.23 -9.47
N TYR A 58 6.97 -2.06 -9.24
CA TYR A 58 6.77 -1.05 -10.28
C TYR A 58 7.42 0.28 -9.94
N ASN A 59 8.55 0.57 -10.57
CA ASN A 59 9.32 1.79 -10.35
C ASN A 59 8.66 3.00 -11.04
N ILE A 60 7.75 3.69 -10.32
CA ILE A 60 7.02 4.82 -10.86
C ILE A 60 7.92 6.03 -11.16
N GLY A 61 9.00 6.23 -10.41
CA GLY A 61 9.95 7.32 -10.66
C GLY A 61 10.64 7.20 -12.02
N ARG A 62 11.05 5.98 -12.41
CA ARG A 62 11.57 5.67 -13.75
C ARG A 62 10.54 6.02 -14.84
N VAL A 63 9.30 5.62 -14.63
CA VAL A 63 8.23 5.83 -15.61
C VAL A 63 7.92 7.31 -15.80
N ILE A 64 7.86 8.08 -14.73
CA ILE A 64 7.67 9.54 -14.78
C ILE A 64 8.86 10.21 -15.46
N LYS A 65 10.11 9.81 -15.18
CA LYS A 65 11.28 10.30 -15.88
C LYS A 65 11.21 10.02 -17.38
N ASN A 66 10.88 8.79 -17.76
CA ASN A 66 10.73 8.42 -19.17
C ASN A 66 9.58 9.20 -19.87
N SER A 67 8.50 9.53 -19.14
CA SER A 67 7.42 10.38 -19.64
C SER A 67 7.91 11.81 -19.93
N LEU A 68 8.82 12.33 -19.10
CA LEU A 68 9.46 13.63 -19.30
C LEU A 68 10.36 13.60 -20.55
N ASP A 69 11.22 12.60 -20.65
CA ASP A 69 12.15 12.44 -21.78
C ASP A 69 11.41 12.31 -23.13
N LYS A 70 10.18 11.78 -23.11
CA LYS A 70 9.28 11.67 -24.28
C LYS A 70 8.43 12.92 -24.53
N GLY A 71 8.54 13.96 -23.72
CA GLY A 71 7.74 15.18 -23.85
C GLY A 71 6.25 15.00 -23.55
N ILE A 72 5.84 13.89 -22.91
CA ILE A 72 4.45 13.64 -22.51
C ILE A 72 4.07 14.53 -21.32
N ILE A 73 5.01 14.75 -20.40
CA ILE A 73 4.86 15.68 -19.27
C ILE A 73 5.84 16.84 -19.40
N ILE A 74 5.54 17.95 -18.73
CA ILE A 74 6.37 19.17 -18.75
C ILE A 74 7.51 19.08 -17.73
N ASN A 75 7.20 18.55 -16.55
CA ASN A 75 8.15 18.42 -15.46
C ASN A 75 7.71 17.25 -14.57
N GLY A 76 8.66 16.60 -13.95
CA GLY A 76 8.36 15.50 -13.03
C GLY A 76 9.61 14.78 -12.58
N GLY A 77 9.45 14.03 -11.48
CA GLY A 77 10.50 13.23 -10.91
C GLY A 77 10.01 12.49 -9.66
N GLY A 78 10.86 11.63 -9.15
CA GLY A 78 10.51 10.83 -7.98
C GLY A 78 11.48 9.68 -7.76
N HIS A 79 11.07 8.77 -6.91
CA HIS A 79 11.77 7.55 -6.54
C HIS A 79 10.89 6.33 -6.85
N ASN A 80 11.39 5.14 -6.56
CA ASN A 80 10.71 3.88 -6.91
C ASN A 80 9.23 3.83 -6.52
N MET A 81 8.89 4.36 -5.34
CA MET A 81 7.55 4.22 -4.75
C MET A 81 6.69 5.47 -4.84
N ALA A 82 7.25 6.61 -5.22
CA ALA A 82 6.52 7.88 -5.26
C ALA A 82 7.12 8.84 -6.29
N ALA A 83 6.26 9.55 -7.00
CA ALA A 83 6.64 10.57 -7.95
C ALA A 83 5.61 11.70 -8.00
N GLY A 84 6.08 12.88 -8.45
CA GLY A 84 5.23 14.03 -8.76
C GLY A 84 5.49 14.52 -10.18
N PHE A 85 4.50 15.13 -10.81
CA PHE A 85 4.65 15.62 -12.19
C PHE A 85 3.67 16.72 -12.53
N THR A 86 3.96 17.40 -13.62
CA THR A 86 3.11 18.43 -14.22
C THR A 86 2.97 18.15 -15.72
N LEU A 87 1.77 18.26 -16.25
CA LEU A 87 1.50 18.05 -17.67
C LEU A 87 0.46 19.04 -18.23
N ASN A 88 0.45 19.19 -19.54
CA ASN A 88 -0.60 19.91 -20.24
C ASN A 88 -1.91 19.09 -20.23
N ARG A 89 -3.04 19.78 -20.15
CA ARG A 89 -4.36 19.13 -20.16
C ARG A 89 -4.60 18.26 -21.39
N TYR A 90 -4.15 18.67 -22.55
CA TYR A 90 -4.30 17.92 -23.80
C TYR A 90 -3.46 16.63 -23.84
N ASN A 91 -2.41 16.53 -23.01
CA ASN A 91 -1.57 15.33 -22.90
C ASN A 91 -2.11 14.29 -21.90
N LEU A 92 -3.19 14.57 -21.16
CA LEU A 92 -3.70 13.66 -20.14
C LEU A 92 -3.96 12.25 -20.69
N LYS A 93 -4.61 12.15 -21.85
CA LYS A 93 -4.92 10.84 -22.44
C LYS A 93 -3.68 10.10 -22.92
N ALA A 94 -2.72 10.81 -23.51
CA ALA A 94 -1.43 10.24 -23.92
C ALA A 94 -0.64 9.72 -22.70
N PHE A 95 -0.65 10.48 -21.61
CA PHE A 95 -0.04 10.08 -20.35
C PHE A 95 -0.70 8.82 -19.76
N GLU A 96 -2.04 8.77 -19.68
CA GLU A 96 -2.78 7.60 -19.21
C GLU A 96 -2.41 6.34 -19.99
N ASN A 97 -2.44 6.42 -21.32
CA ASN A 97 -2.12 5.29 -22.18
C ASN A 97 -0.67 4.85 -21.99
N TYR A 98 0.28 5.80 -21.91
CA TYR A 98 1.68 5.49 -21.68
C TYR A 98 1.93 4.76 -20.37
N ILE A 99 1.32 5.22 -19.27
CA ILE A 99 1.44 4.57 -17.96
C ILE A 99 0.89 3.13 -18.00
N LEU A 100 -0.28 2.93 -18.60
CA LEU A 100 -0.89 1.60 -18.72
C LEU A 100 -0.04 0.65 -19.57
N GLU A 101 0.48 1.12 -20.71
CA GLU A 101 1.37 0.32 -21.56
C GLU A 101 2.69 -0.04 -20.86
N ASP A 102 3.33 0.91 -20.15
CA ASP A 102 4.57 0.66 -19.41
C ASP A 102 4.32 -0.38 -18.30
N PHE A 103 3.20 -0.25 -17.59
CA PHE A 103 2.84 -1.22 -16.55
C PHE A 103 2.66 -2.62 -17.12
N LEU A 104 1.89 -2.77 -18.20
CA LEU A 104 1.65 -4.07 -18.85
C LEU A 104 2.94 -4.73 -19.38
N LYS A 105 3.92 -3.91 -19.81
CA LYS A 105 5.23 -4.39 -20.28
C LYS A 105 6.19 -4.72 -19.15
N SER A 106 5.95 -4.21 -17.95
CA SER A 106 6.90 -4.32 -16.83
C SER A 106 6.93 -5.69 -16.16
N ASN A 107 6.03 -6.62 -16.53
CA ASN A 107 5.81 -7.89 -15.81
C ASN A 107 5.63 -7.71 -14.29
N ALA A 108 5.30 -6.50 -13.84
CA ALA A 108 4.98 -6.24 -12.45
C ALA A 108 3.71 -7.05 -12.12
N VAL A 109 3.88 -8.06 -11.33
CA VAL A 109 2.77 -8.89 -10.87
C VAL A 109 2.18 -8.20 -9.65
N ASN A 110 0.86 -7.90 -9.70
CA ASN A 110 0.13 -7.43 -8.53
C ASN A 110 -0.10 -8.56 -7.51
N ASP A 111 0.89 -9.41 -7.32
CA ASP A 111 0.86 -10.40 -6.26
C ASP A 111 0.97 -9.68 -4.93
N ASN A 112 0.11 -10.03 -3.99
CA ASN A 112 0.20 -9.59 -2.60
C ASN A 112 1.41 -10.29 -1.95
N ILE A 113 2.63 -9.93 -2.38
CA ILE A 113 3.87 -10.43 -1.78
C ILE A 113 3.98 -9.78 -0.40
N PHE A 114 3.86 -10.60 0.63
CA PHE A 114 4.10 -10.18 1.99
C PHE A 114 5.55 -10.52 2.36
N ILE A 115 6.38 -9.49 2.50
CA ILE A 115 7.79 -9.64 2.87
C ILE A 115 7.90 -9.62 4.39
N TYR A 116 8.60 -10.58 4.94
CA TYR A 116 8.93 -10.64 6.36
C TYR A 116 10.40 -11.04 6.54
N GLU A 117 11.03 -10.57 7.60
CA GLU A 117 12.47 -10.76 7.83
C GLU A 117 12.78 -12.21 8.18
N SER A 118 11.94 -12.84 8.97
CA SER A 118 12.14 -14.24 9.37
C SER A 118 10.88 -14.89 9.91
N GLU A 119 10.84 -16.22 9.84
CA GLU A 119 9.91 -17.03 10.60
C GLU A 119 10.49 -17.29 11.98
N ILE A 120 9.69 -17.00 13.02
CA ILE A 120 10.09 -17.22 14.41
C ILE A 120 9.12 -18.17 15.11
N SER A 121 9.65 -18.93 16.07
CA SER A 121 8.82 -19.76 16.92
C SER A 121 8.02 -18.90 17.88
N SER A 122 6.81 -19.34 18.24
CA SER A 122 5.99 -18.64 19.23
C SER A 122 6.66 -18.53 20.61
N LEU A 123 7.57 -19.42 20.96
CA LEU A 123 8.34 -19.36 22.21
C LEU A 123 9.44 -18.30 22.17
N ALA A 124 9.98 -18.01 21.00
CA ALA A 124 10.99 -16.96 20.82
C ALA A 124 10.38 -15.55 20.89
N PHE A 125 9.06 -15.42 20.69
CA PHE A 125 8.35 -14.14 20.77
C PHE A 125 8.07 -13.77 22.22
N ASN A 126 9.09 -13.24 22.91
CA ASN A 126 9.10 -12.87 24.33
C ASN A 126 9.62 -11.43 24.52
N GLN A 127 9.72 -11.00 25.78
CA GLN A 127 10.18 -9.64 26.12
C GLN A 127 11.61 -9.38 25.67
N ASP A 128 12.52 -10.33 25.84
CA ASP A 128 13.92 -10.18 25.41
C ASP A 128 14.03 -9.98 23.90
N PHE A 129 13.23 -10.72 23.13
CA PHE A 129 13.14 -10.53 21.69
C PHE A 129 12.65 -9.12 21.33
N TYR A 130 11.59 -8.65 21.96
CA TYR A 130 11.08 -7.29 21.76
C TYR A 130 12.12 -6.23 22.10
N ASP A 131 12.80 -6.37 23.24
CA ASP A 131 13.83 -5.41 23.66
C ASP A 131 15.03 -5.37 22.72
N ASN A 132 15.38 -6.51 22.10
CA ASN A 132 16.41 -6.54 21.05
C ASN A 132 15.95 -5.86 19.76
N ILE A 133 14.70 -6.07 19.33
CA ILE A 133 14.15 -5.36 18.17
C ILE A 133 14.10 -3.85 18.41
N LYS A 134 13.75 -3.42 19.63
CA LYS A 134 13.71 -2.01 20.00
C LYS A 134 15.07 -1.30 19.89
N LYS A 135 16.19 -2.01 20.00
CA LYS A 135 17.54 -1.45 19.79
C LYS A 135 17.80 -1.02 18.34
N LEU A 136 16.97 -1.45 17.38
CA LEU A 136 17.04 -1.05 15.97
C LEU A 136 16.35 0.28 15.70
N GLU A 137 15.68 0.89 16.69
CA GLU A 137 15.05 2.22 16.55
C GLU A 137 16.10 3.32 16.33
N PRO A 138 15.74 4.44 15.65
CA PRO A 138 14.39 4.81 15.22
C PRO A 138 13.99 4.15 13.90
N PHE A 139 12.76 3.67 13.83
CA PHE A 139 12.18 3.16 12.59
C PHE A 139 11.64 4.30 11.72
N GLY A 140 11.70 4.14 10.39
CA GLY A 140 11.24 5.12 9.43
C GLY A 140 11.70 4.82 8.01
N THR A 141 11.87 5.85 7.20
CA THR A 141 12.34 5.71 5.82
C THR A 141 13.76 5.14 5.80
N GLY A 142 13.92 3.97 5.13
CA GLY A 142 15.21 3.26 5.06
C GLY A 142 15.50 2.32 6.24
N ASN A 143 14.69 2.36 7.30
CA ASN A 143 14.75 1.43 8.43
C ASN A 143 13.32 1.06 8.85
N SER A 144 12.68 0.16 8.12
CA SER A 144 11.30 -0.26 8.39
C SER A 144 11.20 -1.06 9.68
N VAL A 145 10.02 -1.00 10.31
CA VAL A 145 9.72 -1.90 11.43
C VAL A 145 9.80 -3.34 10.94
N PRO A 146 10.64 -4.20 11.54
CA PRO A 146 10.77 -5.57 11.11
C PRO A 146 9.48 -6.36 11.32
N THR A 147 9.16 -7.20 10.35
CA THR A 147 7.96 -8.02 10.32
C THR A 147 8.35 -9.49 10.42
N PHE A 148 7.66 -10.25 11.24
CA PHE A 148 7.96 -11.66 11.50
C PHE A 148 6.75 -12.54 11.23
N MET A 149 7.01 -13.76 10.78
CA MET A 149 5.98 -14.78 10.60
C MET A 149 5.92 -15.72 11.82
N LEU A 150 4.73 -15.89 12.36
CA LEU A 150 4.40 -16.90 13.37
C LEU A 150 3.39 -17.88 12.77
N ARG A 151 3.69 -19.17 12.79
CA ARG A 151 2.81 -20.21 12.24
C ARG A 151 2.00 -20.94 13.30
N ASN A 152 0.94 -21.61 12.83
CA ASN A 152 0.17 -22.56 13.64
C ASN A 152 -0.42 -21.95 14.93
N LEU A 153 -0.91 -20.71 14.81
CA LEU A 153 -1.59 -20.02 15.89
C LEU A 153 -3.11 -20.15 15.73
N ARG A 154 -3.78 -20.47 16.82
CA ARG A 154 -5.23 -20.49 16.93
C ARG A 154 -5.75 -19.10 17.28
N ILE A 155 -6.77 -18.62 16.57
CA ILE A 155 -7.46 -17.37 16.85
C ILE A 155 -8.50 -17.59 17.93
N ILE A 156 -8.48 -16.77 18.99
CA ILE A 156 -9.40 -16.86 20.11
C ILE A 156 -10.04 -15.49 20.36
N LYS A 157 -11.35 -15.46 20.58
CA LYS A 157 -12.14 -14.29 20.95
C LYS A 157 -11.91 -13.06 20.06
N PRO A 158 -12.07 -13.18 18.74
CA PRO A 158 -12.01 -12.00 17.89
C PRO A 158 -13.16 -11.04 18.24
N THR A 159 -12.82 -9.76 18.43
CA THR A 159 -13.76 -8.68 18.81
C THR A 159 -13.49 -7.43 18.00
N VAL A 160 -14.54 -6.80 17.52
CA VAL A 160 -14.42 -5.52 16.80
C VAL A 160 -14.16 -4.38 17.79
N LEU A 161 -13.14 -3.58 17.51
CA LEU A 161 -12.80 -2.35 18.22
C LEU A 161 -13.03 -1.13 17.34
N ASN A 162 -13.75 -0.13 17.89
CA ASN A 162 -14.01 1.16 17.23
C ASN A 162 -14.53 1.04 15.78
N ASN A 163 -15.27 -0.01 15.46
CA ASN A 163 -15.79 -0.32 14.12
C ASN A 163 -14.72 -0.37 12.99
N LYS A 164 -13.44 -0.50 13.34
CA LYS A 164 -12.31 -0.45 12.38
C LYS A 164 -11.31 -1.57 12.57
N HIS A 165 -11.03 -1.97 13.79
CA HIS A 165 -9.95 -2.89 14.14
C HIS A 165 -10.53 -4.18 14.71
N ILE A 166 -9.76 -5.27 14.63
CA ILE A 166 -10.14 -6.54 15.28
C ILE A 166 -9.09 -6.87 16.31
N SER A 167 -9.50 -6.94 17.56
CA SER A 167 -8.69 -7.47 18.67
C SER A 167 -8.95 -8.97 18.80
N LEU A 168 -7.89 -9.73 19.05
CA LEU A 168 -7.96 -11.17 19.18
C LEU A 168 -6.83 -11.69 20.07
N ILE A 169 -6.92 -12.94 20.50
CA ILE A 169 -5.84 -13.64 21.17
C ILE A 169 -5.32 -14.70 20.21
N LEU A 170 -4.01 -14.70 19.97
CA LEU A 170 -3.31 -15.76 19.25
C LEU A 170 -2.74 -16.75 20.26
N LYS A 171 -3.03 -18.05 20.08
CA LYS A 171 -2.57 -19.11 20.98
C LYS A 171 -1.91 -20.24 20.20
N SER A 172 -0.73 -20.68 20.63
CA SER A 172 -0.06 -21.86 20.09
C SER A 172 -0.46 -23.15 20.84
N LYS A 173 -0.14 -24.29 20.26
CA LYS A 173 -0.29 -25.60 20.93
C LYS A 173 0.64 -25.75 22.13
N THR A 174 1.75 -25.02 22.18
CA THR A 174 2.77 -25.07 23.23
C THR A 174 2.45 -24.17 24.44
N GLY A 175 1.27 -23.55 24.48
CA GLY A 175 0.84 -22.70 25.59
C GLY A 175 1.10 -21.20 25.42
N PHE A 176 1.85 -20.78 24.40
CA PHE A 176 2.03 -19.35 24.09
C PHE A 176 0.68 -18.70 23.81
N SER A 177 0.49 -17.50 24.36
CA SER A 177 -0.73 -16.72 24.15
C SER A 177 -0.39 -15.24 24.16
N ILE A 178 -0.85 -14.51 23.12
CA ILE A 178 -0.61 -13.07 22.99
C ILE A 178 -1.88 -12.35 22.54
N LYS A 179 -2.15 -11.19 23.15
CA LYS A 179 -3.16 -10.25 22.65
C LYS A 179 -2.65 -9.57 21.40
N SER A 180 -3.46 -9.56 20.37
CA SER A 180 -3.11 -9.04 19.05
C SER A 180 -4.20 -8.12 18.53
N ILE A 181 -3.81 -7.19 17.65
CA ILE A 181 -4.73 -6.27 16.99
C ILE A 181 -4.44 -6.30 15.49
N SER A 182 -5.49 -6.53 14.71
CA SER A 182 -5.46 -6.31 13.26
C SER A 182 -6.08 -4.94 12.98
N PHE A 183 -5.22 -3.99 12.58
CA PHE A 183 -5.64 -2.61 12.34
C PHE A 183 -6.38 -2.47 11.00
N ASN A 184 -7.47 -1.66 10.99
CA ASN A 184 -8.27 -1.34 9.81
C ASN A 184 -8.75 -2.58 9.01
N SER A 185 -9.00 -3.69 9.72
CA SER A 185 -9.33 -4.97 9.10
C SER A 185 -10.83 -5.27 9.03
N VAL A 186 -11.67 -4.50 9.70
CA VAL A 186 -13.13 -4.65 9.60
C VAL A 186 -13.57 -4.40 8.16
N ASN A 187 -14.47 -5.23 7.64
CA ASN A 187 -14.94 -5.22 6.23
C ASN A 187 -13.86 -5.50 5.18
N THR A 188 -12.79 -6.19 5.55
CA THR A 188 -11.77 -6.70 4.63
C THR A 188 -11.79 -8.23 4.61
N LYS A 189 -11.23 -8.85 3.57
CA LYS A 189 -11.08 -10.33 3.49
C LYS A 189 -10.35 -10.91 4.71
N ILE A 190 -9.33 -10.20 5.22
CA ILE A 190 -8.62 -10.59 6.46
C ILE A 190 -9.58 -10.53 7.64
N GLY A 191 -10.37 -9.45 7.75
CA GLY A 191 -11.34 -9.28 8.83
C GLY A 191 -12.42 -10.35 8.83
N GLU A 192 -12.97 -10.69 7.67
CA GLU A 192 -13.92 -11.78 7.49
C GLU A 192 -13.32 -13.12 7.95
N HIS A 193 -12.08 -13.40 7.55
CA HIS A 193 -11.35 -14.59 7.98
C HIS A 193 -11.13 -14.62 9.50
N LEU A 194 -10.67 -13.52 10.10
CA LEU A 194 -10.43 -13.42 11.55
C LEU A 194 -11.73 -13.58 12.36
N MET A 195 -12.84 -13.03 11.89
CA MET A 195 -14.14 -13.12 12.55
C MET A 195 -14.88 -14.44 12.28
N GLY A 196 -14.61 -15.08 11.14
CA GLY A 196 -15.19 -16.35 10.72
C GLY A 196 -14.66 -17.56 11.50
N TYR A 197 -13.54 -17.42 12.20
CA TYR A 197 -13.00 -18.43 13.10
C TYR A 197 -13.88 -18.55 14.35
N LYS A 198 -15.11 -19.03 14.18
CA LYS A 198 -15.93 -19.53 15.26
C LYS A 198 -15.53 -20.98 15.52
N ASN A 199 -14.80 -21.17 16.64
CA ASN A 199 -14.63 -22.44 17.35
C ASN A 199 -14.70 -23.72 16.49
N SER A 200 -13.58 -24.17 15.97
CA SER A 200 -13.34 -25.59 15.70
C SER A 200 -12.41 -26.15 16.75
#